data_f9a7f3fba3cd2948b9ad3c072fd1ba61
#
_entry.id   f9a7f3fba3cd2948b9ad3c072fd1ba61
#
_cell.length_a   1.000
_cell.length_b   1.000
_cell.length_c   1.000
_cell.angle_alpha   90.00
_cell.angle_beta   90.00
_cell.angle_gamma   90.00
#
_symmetry.space_group_name_H-M   'P 1'
#
loop_
_entity.id
_entity.type
_entity.pdbx_description
1 polymer ?
#
loop_
_entity_poly.entity_id
_entity_poly.type
_entity_poly.pdbx_seq_one_letter_code
_entity_poly.pdbx_strand_id
1 'polypeptide(L)'
;MMNRKLFFTAWLLATAATGWSQGPNKSGEYYKAADGKKGAALKTALCSVIYNREEGGDLSTAYKALWTHFRTTDAKPNGKVWDMYSNKVEFEFGTNQDTGSGNQEGLYYNREHSFPNSWFGGKVMPMYTDLHHMYPTDKIVNNKRSNFPFGETKGESYKSANDFSKLGKCTVEGYTGTVFEPNDEYKGDFARTYFYMVTCYEEKLPDWYANYADSKPTLDGQTYPGLNEWQLKMLMKWAKNDPVSEKEINRNNAVYGIQKNRNPFIDYPGLEEYIWGDKKDVAFSYDNYATSIQDIMTSGLQKGKQEIYGTDGQLRRTYQRGLNIQKQKSGRARKVIKR
;
A
#
# COMPACT_ATOMS: atom_id res chain seq x y z
N MET A 1 15.03 63.57 45.78
CA MET A 1 14.96 62.08 45.67
C MET A 1 13.87 61.75 44.66
N MET A 2 14.28 61.38 43.44
CA MET A 2 13.38 61.14 42.34
C MET A 2 13.46 59.67 41.97
N ASN A 3 12.38 58.91 42.26
CA ASN A 3 12.28 57.45 41.92
C ASN A 3 11.97 57.30 40.41
N ARG A 4 12.95 56.82 39.66
CA ARG A 4 12.75 56.36 38.28
C ARG A 4 12.26 54.91 38.31
N LYS A 5 10.99 54.67 37.96
CA LYS A 5 10.46 53.34 37.63
C LYS A 5 10.87 53.00 36.20
N LEU A 6 11.74 52.00 36.03
CA LEU A 6 12.01 51.37 34.75
C LEU A 6 10.86 50.46 34.38
N PHE A 7 10.17 50.78 33.28
CA PHE A 7 9.27 49.85 32.61
C PHE A 7 10.07 48.97 31.64
N PHE A 8 10.18 47.67 31.97
CA PHE A 8 10.64 46.68 31.03
C PHE A 8 9.47 46.26 30.14
N THR A 9 9.47 46.69 28.90
CA THR A 9 8.54 46.21 27.88
C THR A 9 9.14 44.93 27.31
N ALA A 10 8.60 43.79 27.73
CA ALA A 10 8.96 42.49 27.10
C ALA A 10 8.31 42.41 25.73
N TRP A 11 9.11 42.50 24.70
CA TRP A 11 8.70 42.16 23.35
C TRP A 11 8.64 40.62 23.25
N LEU A 12 7.45 40.05 23.24
CA LEU A 12 7.25 38.68 22.78
C LEU A 12 7.47 38.67 21.26
N LEU A 13 8.63 38.19 20.84
CA LEU A 13 8.83 37.75 19.46
C LEU A 13 8.02 36.45 19.30
N ALA A 14 6.84 36.58 18.74
CA ALA A 14 6.13 35.44 18.17
C ALA A 14 6.93 35.01 16.91
N THR A 15 7.84 34.06 17.07
CA THR A 15 8.35 33.31 15.93
C THR A 15 7.20 32.51 15.39
N ALA A 16 6.57 33.02 14.32
CA ALA A 16 5.73 32.21 13.46
C ALA A 16 6.64 31.09 12.95
N ALA A 17 6.54 29.91 13.55
CA ALA A 17 7.05 28.69 12.95
C ALA A 17 6.25 28.51 11.67
N THR A 18 6.82 28.94 10.54
CA THR A 18 6.40 28.49 9.23
C THR A 18 6.68 27.00 9.21
N GLY A 19 5.74 26.21 9.73
CA GLY A 19 5.74 24.78 9.54
C GLY A 19 5.62 24.55 8.05
N TRP A 20 6.73 24.20 7.43
CA TRP A 20 6.72 23.62 6.10
C TRP A 20 5.83 22.38 6.21
N SER A 21 4.71 22.39 5.53
CA SER A 21 3.89 21.19 5.44
C SER A 21 4.77 20.11 4.82
N GLN A 22 5.16 19.11 5.60
CA GLN A 22 6.01 18.02 5.09
C GLN A 22 5.21 17.07 4.19
N GLY A 23 3.94 17.39 3.91
CA GLY A 23 3.04 16.50 3.20
C GLY A 23 2.80 15.17 3.94
N PRO A 24 1.93 14.30 3.44
CA PRO A 24 1.69 13.00 4.05
C PRO A 24 2.95 12.15 3.98
N ASN A 25 3.23 11.43 5.07
CA ASN A 25 4.35 10.48 5.16
C ASN A 25 5.72 11.07 4.77
N LYS A 26 5.95 12.34 5.06
CA LYS A 26 7.19 13.08 4.73
C LYS A 26 7.40 13.29 3.22
N SER A 27 6.35 13.27 2.42
CA SER A 27 6.43 13.50 0.97
C SER A 27 6.72 14.96 0.59
N GLY A 28 6.59 15.91 1.54
CA GLY A 28 6.80 17.34 1.27
C GLY A 28 5.88 17.85 0.16
N GLU A 29 6.42 18.62 -0.79
CA GLU A 29 5.66 19.13 -1.94
C GLU A 29 5.66 18.19 -3.17
N TYR A 30 6.09 16.94 -3.00
CA TYR A 30 6.30 15.98 -4.07
C TYR A 30 5.10 15.84 -5.03
N TYR A 31 3.85 15.88 -4.51
CA TYR A 31 2.64 15.73 -5.31
C TYR A 31 1.94 17.04 -5.68
N LYS A 32 2.56 18.19 -5.45
CA LYS A 32 1.95 19.52 -5.67
C LYS A 32 1.42 19.71 -7.10
N ALA A 33 2.09 19.16 -8.11
CA ALA A 33 1.67 19.25 -9.51
C ALA A 33 0.33 18.53 -9.80
N ALA A 34 -0.10 17.66 -8.91
CA ALA A 34 -1.39 16.97 -9.01
C ALA A 34 -2.56 17.76 -8.39
N ASP A 35 -2.27 18.88 -7.69
CA ASP A 35 -3.29 19.71 -7.03
C ASP A 35 -4.37 20.21 -8.01
N GLY A 36 -5.61 20.20 -7.58
CA GLY A 36 -6.76 20.63 -8.37
C GLY A 36 -7.15 19.69 -9.52
N LYS A 37 -6.42 18.59 -9.77
CA LYS A 37 -6.74 17.61 -10.82
C LYS A 37 -7.77 16.59 -10.31
N LYS A 38 -8.44 15.92 -11.27
CA LYS A 38 -9.46 14.90 -10.98
C LYS A 38 -9.51 13.85 -12.08
N GLY A 39 -10.01 12.65 -11.75
CA GLY A 39 -10.21 11.56 -12.69
C GLY A 39 -8.97 11.26 -13.53
N ALA A 40 -9.14 11.15 -14.86
CA ALA A 40 -8.06 10.87 -15.79
C ALA A 40 -6.93 11.92 -15.72
N ALA A 41 -7.27 13.21 -15.60
CA ALA A 41 -6.26 14.26 -15.50
C ALA A 41 -5.44 14.18 -14.20
N LEU A 42 -6.03 13.71 -13.11
CA LEU A 42 -5.30 13.43 -11.88
C LEU A 42 -4.33 12.26 -12.06
N LYS A 43 -4.77 11.17 -12.68
CA LYS A 43 -3.93 10.00 -12.99
C LYS A 43 -2.71 10.41 -13.82
N THR A 44 -2.91 11.17 -14.91
CA THR A 44 -1.82 11.66 -15.78
C THR A 44 -0.87 12.62 -15.06
N ALA A 45 -1.38 13.51 -14.20
CA ALA A 45 -0.53 14.39 -13.39
C ALA A 45 0.33 13.57 -12.40
N LEU A 46 -0.26 12.56 -11.75
CA LEU A 46 0.49 11.65 -10.89
C LEU A 46 1.53 10.83 -11.68
N CYS A 47 1.19 10.35 -12.89
CA CYS A 47 2.14 9.69 -13.78
C CYS A 47 3.38 10.58 -13.99
N SER A 48 3.18 11.84 -14.35
CA SER A 48 4.28 12.80 -14.56
C SER A 48 5.14 12.98 -13.30
N VAL A 49 4.52 13.05 -12.11
CA VAL A 49 5.23 13.19 -10.83
C VAL A 49 6.04 11.95 -10.49
N ILE A 50 5.44 10.75 -10.57
CA ILE A 50 6.07 9.53 -10.05
C ILE A 50 7.00 8.84 -11.05
N TYR A 51 6.80 9.08 -12.35
CA TYR A 51 7.69 8.60 -13.41
C TYR A 51 8.80 9.61 -13.73
N ASN A 52 8.55 10.91 -13.51
CA ASN A 52 9.49 11.97 -13.84
C ASN A 52 10.63 12.04 -12.81
N ARG A 53 11.86 12.07 -13.31
CA ARG A 53 13.11 11.96 -12.55
C ARG A 53 13.76 13.31 -12.30
N GLU A 54 12.97 14.37 -12.12
CA GLU A 54 13.50 15.70 -11.86
C GLU A 54 14.48 15.77 -10.68
N GLU A 55 14.32 14.86 -9.70
CA GLU A 55 15.24 14.75 -8.57
C GLU A 55 16.44 13.82 -8.82
N GLY A 56 16.66 13.37 -10.06
CA GLY A 56 17.82 12.55 -10.43
C GLY A 56 17.75 11.09 -9.94
N GLY A 57 16.57 10.61 -9.50
CA GLY A 57 16.35 9.22 -9.17
C GLY A 57 16.28 8.33 -10.42
N ASP A 58 16.73 7.09 -10.31
CA ASP A 58 16.54 6.06 -11.32
C ASP A 58 15.61 4.98 -10.79
N LEU A 59 14.44 4.79 -11.44
CA LEU A 59 13.50 3.72 -11.10
C LEU A 59 14.10 2.35 -11.39
N SER A 60 15.13 2.27 -12.23
CA SER A 60 15.83 1.03 -12.48
C SER A 60 17.00 0.82 -11.53
N THR A 61 17.20 -0.41 -11.12
CA THR A 61 18.38 -0.86 -10.37
C THR A 61 18.90 -2.16 -10.99
N ALA A 62 20.12 -2.56 -10.64
CA ALA A 62 20.60 -3.86 -11.05
C ALA A 62 19.72 -4.96 -10.41
N TYR A 63 19.22 -5.90 -11.21
CA TYR A 63 18.34 -6.97 -10.72
C TYR A 63 18.93 -7.73 -9.53
N LYS A 64 20.27 -7.89 -9.50
CA LYS A 64 20.99 -8.50 -8.36
C LYS A 64 20.93 -7.63 -7.09
N ALA A 65 20.87 -6.31 -7.24
CA ALA A 65 20.83 -5.37 -6.10
C ALA A 65 19.51 -5.44 -5.33
N LEU A 66 18.42 -5.95 -5.93
CA LEU A 66 17.14 -6.15 -5.26
C LEU A 66 17.30 -6.96 -3.95
N TRP A 67 18.20 -7.93 -3.89
CA TRP A 67 18.47 -8.68 -2.67
C TRP A 67 18.96 -7.81 -1.50
N THR A 68 19.72 -6.76 -1.83
CA THR A 68 20.18 -5.79 -0.81
C THR A 68 19.07 -4.83 -0.45
N HIS A 69 18.30 -4.37 -1.44
CA HIS A 69 17.21 -3.43 -1.22
C HIS A 69 16.10 -4.02 -0.33
N PHE A 70 15.74 -5.29 -0.52
CA PHE A 70 14.74 -5.97 0.31
C PHE A 70 15.07 -5.98 1.81
N ARG A 71 16.36 -5.91 2.19
CA ARG A 71 16.76 -5.80 3.60
C ARG A 71 16.27 -4.51 4.25
N THR A 72 15.97 -3.49 3.45
CA THR A 72 15.47 -2.20 3.91
C THR A 72 13.99 -2.03 3.63
N THR A 73 13.52 -2.52 2.48
CA THR A 73 12.13 -2.31 2.04
C THR A 73 11.17 -3.37 2.57
N ASP A 74 11.64 -4.61 2.79
CA ASP A 74 10.78 -5.76 3.05
C ASP A 74 11.26 -6.59 4.26
N ALA A 75 11.82 -5.93 5.27
CA ALA A 75 12.18 -6.57 6.54
C ALA A 75 11.06 -6.45 7.57
N LYS A 76 10.72 -7.57 8.21
CA LYS A 76 9.87 -7.59 9.40
C LYS A 76 10.59 -6.93 10.59
N PRO A 77 9.88 -6.49 11.65
CA PRO A 77 10.51 -5.94 12.85
C PRO A 77 11.53 -6.87 13.52
N ASN A 78 11.40 -8.17 13.35
CA ASN A 78 12.35 -9.18 13.85
C ASN A 78 13.54 -9.43 12.90
N GLY A 79 13.68 -8.64 11.82
CA GLY A 79 14.75 -8.75 10.85
C GLY A 79 14.60 -9.87 9.81
N LYS A 80 13.51 -10.61 9.82
CA LYS A 80 13.22 -11.65 8.82
C LYS A 80 12.61 -11.06 7.56
N VAL A 81 12.60 -11.84 6.48
CA VAL A 81 11.98 -11.47 5.21
C VAL A 81 10.46 -11.35 5.38
N TRP A 82 9.89 -10.29 4.82
CA TRP A 82 8.43 -10.11 4.77
C TRP A 82 7.87 -10.80 3.53
N ASP A 83 7.59 -12.08 3.67
CA ASP A 83 6.92 -12.86 2.63
C ASP A 83 5.40 -12.62 2.70
N MET A 84 4.80 -12.14 1.61
CA MET A 84 3.36 -11.89 1.53
C MET A 84 2.59 -13.03 0.83
N TYR A 85 3.28 -14.09 0.41
CA TYR A 85 2.67 -15.22 -0.28
C TYR A 85 2.59 -16.49 0.58
N SER A 86 3.45 -16.59 1.59
CA SER A 86 3.46 -17.75 2.51
C SER A 86 3.78 -17.34 3.93
N ASN A 87 3.16 -18.03 4.89
CA ASN A 87 3.49 -17.92 6.31
C ASN A 87 4.09 -19.23 6.85
N LYS A 88 4.53 -20.12 5.99
CA LYS A 88 5.06 -21.44 6.37
C LYS A 88 6.34 -21.33 7.20
N VAL A 89 7.22 -20.44 6.80
CA VAL A 89 8.50 -20.20 7.47
C VAL A 89 8.83 -18.70 7.47
N GLU A 90 9.72 -18.29 8.37
CA GLU A 90 10.31 -16.96 8.34
C GLU A 90 11.73 -17.05 7.75
N PHE A 91 11.89 -16.60 6.51
CA PHE A 91 13.17 -16.59 5.82
C PHE A 91 14.15 -15.56 6.42
N GLU A 92 15.43 -15.88 6.38
CA GLU A 92 16.51 -14.97 6.71
C GLU A 92 17.13 -14.37 5.45
N PHE A 93 17.43 -13.07 5.49
CA PHE A 93 18.14 -12.43 4.40
C PHE A 93 19.55 -12.98 4.23
N GLY A 94 19.90 -13.30 2.97
CA GLY A 94 21.23 -13.84 2.63
C GLY A 94 21.32 -15.35 2.71
N THR A 95 20.31 -16.02 3.26
CA THR A 95 20.15 -17.47 3.23
C THR A 95 18.94 -17.83 2.39
N ASN A 96 18.89 -19.02 1.81
CA ASN A 96 17.73 -19.52 1.05
C ASN A 96 17.25 -18.63 -0.13
N GLN A 97 18.14 -17.75 -0.64
CA GLN A 97 17.86 -16.88 -1.77
C GLN A 97 18.01 -17.64 -3.08
N ASP A 98 16.92 -18.06 -3.70
CA ASP A 98 16.80 -18.59 -5.08
C ASP A 98 18.03 -19.42 -5.63
N THR A 99 18.74 -20.09 -4.75
CA THR A 99 19.96 -20.82 -5.10
C THR A 99 19.73 -22.33 -5.19
N GLY A 100 18.54 -22.78 -4.87
CA GLY A 100 18.23 -24.20 -4.72
C GLY A 100 17.29 -24.74 -5.78
N SER A 101 17.42 -26.05 -6.06
CA SER A 101 16.51 -26.83 -6.89
C SER A 101 15.31 -27.39 -6.14
N GLY A 102 15.11 -27.01 -4.87
CA GLY A 102 14.01 -27.49 -4.05
C GLY A 102 12.64 -27.14 -4.63
N ASN A 103 11.70 -28.07 -4.51
CA ASN A 103 10.33 -28.01 -5.01
C ASN A 103 9.27 -27.95 -3.88
N GLN A 104 9.68 -27.58 -2.68
CA GLN A 104 8.80 -27.48 -1.50
C GLN A 104 8.72 -26.03 -1.03
N GLU A 105 7.53 -25.61 -0.64
CA GLU A 105 7.28 -24.36 0.04
C GLU A 105 8.07 -24.29 1.36
N GLY A 106 8.65 -23.14 1.65
CA GLY A 106 9.44 -22.90 2.85
C GLY A 106 10.93 -23.20 2.72
N LEU A 107 11.45 -23.60 1.53
CA LEU A 107 12.89 -23.87 1.34
C LEU A 107 13.65 -22.63 0.84
N TYR A 108 13.06 -21.90 -0.09
CA TYR A 108 13.71 -20.77 -0.75
C TYR A 108 12.72 -19.64 -1.00
N TYR A 109 13.23 -18.40 -1.04
CA TYR A 109 12.49 -17.25 -1.51
C TYR A 109 13.16 -16.65 -2.74
N ASN A 110 12.36 -16.02 -3.59
CA ASN A 110 12.85 -15.35 -4.80
C ASN A 110 12.28 -13.93 -4.93
N ARG A 111 12.54 -13.29 -6.07
CA ARG A 111 12.11 -11.94 -6.39
C ARG A 111 10.84 -12.02 -7.21
N GLU A 112 9.73 -11.69 -6.60
CA GLU A 112 8.42 -11.67 -7.22
C GLU A 112 8.16 -10.36 -7.94
N HIS A 113 7.68 -10.46 -9.19
CA HIS A 113 7.04 -9.38 -9.90
C HIS A 113 5.54 -9.45 -9.66
N SER A 114 5.02 -8.78 -8.63
CA SER A 114 3.59 -8.85 -8.30
C SER A 114 2.69 -8.33 -9.42
N PHE A 115 3.18 -7.39 -10.23
CA PHE A 115 2.70 -7.09 -11.58
C PHE A 115 3.59 -7.88 -12.56
N PRO A 116 3.09 -8.96 -13.19
CA PRO A 116 3.93 -9.92 -13.91
C PRO A 116 4.79 -9.29 -15.00
N ASN A 117 6.05 -9.67 -15.03
CA ASN A 117 6.97 -9.14 -16.04
C ASN A 117 6.61 -9.57 -17.49
N SER A 118 5.94 -10.70 -17.66
CA SER A 118 5.43 -11.11 -18.97
C SER A 118 4.39 -10.14 -19.55
N TRP A 119 3.73 -9.35 -18.69
CA TRP A 119 2.72 -8.38 -19.13
C TRP A 119 3.33 -7.12 -19.77
N PHE A 120 4.63 -6.89 -19.57
CA PHE A 120 5.34 -5.72 -20.12
C PHE A 120 6.62 -6.10 -20.91
N GLY A 121 6.70 -7.34 -21.40
CA GLY A 121 7.79 -7.78 -22.29
C GLY A 121 8.98 -8.40 -21.58
N GLY A 122 8.88 -8.79 -20.33
CA GLY A 122 9.92 -9.49 -19.60
C GLY A 122 10.92 -8.55 -18.92
N LYS A 123 12.19 -8.62 -19.31
CA LYS A 123 13.27 -7.86 -18.65
C LYS A 123 13.39 -6.41 -19.14
N VAL A 124 12.27 -5.71 -19.27
CA VAL A 124 12.22 -4.32 -19.74
C VAL A 124 12.35 -3.34 -18.59
N MET A 125 13.37 -2.50 -18.63
CA MET A 125 13.60 -1.47 -17.63
C MET A 125 12.75 -0.21 -17.91
N PRO A 126 12.36 0.56 -16.89
CA PRO A 126 12.65 0.37 -15.46
C PRO A 126 11.73 -0.65 -14.76
N MET A 127 10.61 -1.06 -15.38
CA MET A 127 9.59 -1.92 -14.78
C MET A 127 10.17 -3.19 -14.16
N TYR A 128 11.15 -3.80 -14.82
CA TYR A 128 11.75 -5.07 -14.38
C TYR A 128 12.39 -5.02 -12.98
N THR A 129 12.73 -3.84 -12.48
CA THR A 129 13.39 -3.68 -11.19
C THR A 129 12.75 -2.60 -10.30
N ASP A 130 11.58 -2.09 -10.68
CA ASP A 130 10.86 -1.09 -9.89
C ASP A 130 10.40 -1.72 -8.56
N LEU A 131 10.97 -1.21 -7.46
CA LEU A 131 10.72 -1.71 -6.11
C LEU A 131 9.25 -1.60 -5.67
N HIS A 132 8.45 -0.73 -6.27
CA HIS A 132 7.05 -0.61 -5.89
C HIS A 132 6.19 -1.84 -6.21
N HIS A 133 6.68 -2.75 -7.08
CA HIS A 133 5.99 -4.02 -7.35
C HIS A 133 6.88 -5.25 -7.18
N MET A 134 8.13 -5.07 -6.74
CA MET A 134 9.07 -6.17 -6.48
C MET A 134 9.05 -6.56 -5.01
N TYR A 135 8.83 -7.83 -4.72
CA TYR A 135 8.77 -8.37 -3.36
C TYR A 135 9.56 -9.66 -3.20
N PRO A 136 10.15 -9.92 -2.02
CA PRO A 136 10.67 -11.24 -1.70
C PRO A 136 9.50 -12.16 -1.29
N THR A 137 9.34 -13.31 -1.96
CA THR A 137 8.26 -14.25 -1.66
C THR A 137 8.75 -15.69 -1.74
N ASP A 138 8.05 -16.62 -1.09
CA ASP A 138 8.30 -18.05 -1.24
C ASP A 138 8.36 -18.43 -2.72
N LYS A 139 9.43 -19.11 -3.09
CA LYS A 139 9.71 -19.48 -4.48
C LYS A 139 8.65 -20.39 -5.09
N ILE A 140 8.12 -21.32 -4.32
CA ILE A 140 7.14 -22.29 -4.83
C ILE A 140 5.78 -21.63 -4.96
N VAL A 141 5.39 -20.82 -4.01
CA VAL A 141 4.12 -20.09 -4.09
C VAL A 141 4.16 -19.09 -5.26
N ASN A 142 5.28 -18.39 -5.45
CA ASN A 142 5.50 -17.54 -6.62
C ASN A 142 5.42 -18.34 -7.94
N ASN A 143 6.06 -19.50 -8.02
CA ASN A 143 5.94 -20.36 -9.21
C ASN A 143 4.51 -20.83 -9.47
N LYS A 144 3.72 -21.09 -8.41
CA LYS A 144 2.30 -21.44 -8.54
C LYS A 144 1.47 -20.25 -9.00
N ARG A 145 1.78 -19.04 -8.49
CA ARG A 145 1.16 -17.82 -8.94
C ARG A 145 1.41 -17.57 -10.43
N SER A 146 2.62 -17.87 -10.92
CA SER A 146 2.99 -17.67 -12.34
C SER A 146 2.71 -16.22 -12.79
N ASN A 147 1.99 -16.03 -13.89
CA ASN A 147 1.55 -14.73 -14.40
C ASN A 147 0.03 -14.53 -14.33
N PHE A 148 -0.66 -15.32 -13.52
CA PHE A 148 -2.10 -15.16 -13.33
C PHE A 148 -2.41 -13.82 -12.65
N PRO A 149 -3.52 -13.14 -13.01
CA PRO A 149 -3.95 -11.95 -12.31
C PRO A 149 -4.30 -12.25 -10.85
N PHE A 150 -4.25 -11.23 -10.01
CA PHE A 150 -4.85 -11.34 -8.69
C PHE A 150 -6.38 -11.39 -8.80
N GLY A 151 -6.99 -12.17 -7.92
CA GLY A 151 -8.44 -12.35 -7.88
C GLY A 151 -8.90 -13.08 -6.62
N GLU A 152 -10.20 -13.26 -6.47
CA GLU A 152 -10.78 -14.07 -5.40
C GLU A 152 -11.13 -15.46 -5.95
N THR A 153 -10.81 -16.53 -5.22
CA THR A 153 -11.01 -17.92 -5.64
C THR A 153 -11.32 -18.85 -4.45
N LYS A 154 -11.86 -20.03 -4.74
CA LYS A 154 -12.00 -21.09 -3.73
C LYS A 154 -10.70 -21.87 -3.49
N GLY A 155 -9.67 -21.67 -4.34
CA GLY A 155 -8.38 -22.34 -4.21
C GLY A 155 -8.39 -23.80 -4.61
N GLU A 156 -9.20 -24.16 -5.57
CA GLU A 156 -9.37 -25.55 -6.01
C GLU A 156 -8.15 -26.11 -6.76
N SER A 157 -7.28 -25.24 -7.28
CA SER A 157 -6.08 -25.66 -8.02
C SER A 157 -4.84 -25.75 -7.13
N TYR A 158 -4.72 -24.84 -6.15
CA TYR A 158 -3.60 -24.82 -5.20
C TYR A 158 -3.93 -23.97 -3.98
N LYS A 159 -3.39 -24.38 -2.83
CA LYS A 159 -3.35 -23.59 -1.60
C LYS A 159 -1.96 -23.67 -1.01
N SER A 160 -1.41 -22.54 -0.61
CA SER A 160 -0.18 -22.52 0.18
C SER A 160 -0.42 -23.02 1.62
N ALA A 161 0.63 -23.20 2.38
CA ALA A 161 0.52 -23.63 3.77
C ALA A 161 -0.48 -22.74 4.54
N ASN A 162 -1.28 -23.37 5.38
CA ASN A 162 -2.33 -22.70 6.18
C ASN A 162 -3.41 -21.98 5.36
N ASP A 163 -3.62 -22.38 4.10
CA ASP A 163 -4.53 -21.71 3.17
C ASP A 163 -4.22 -20.20 2.99
N PHE A 164 -2.95 -19.82 3.17
CA PHE A 164 -2.51 -18.42 3.21
C PHE A 164 -2.70 -17.72 1.86
N SER A 165 -2.30 -18.36 0.77
CA SER A 165 -2.58 -17.93 -0.59
C SER A 165 -3.24 -19.04 -1.38
N LYS A 166 -3.99 -18.70 -2.42
CA LYS A 166 -4.80 -19.66 -3.17
C LYS A 166 -4.69 -19.42 -4.68
N LEU A 167 -4.86 -20.48 -5.47
CA LEU A 167 -4.95 -20.44 -6.93
C LEU A 167 -6.18 -21.22 -7.37
N GLY A 168 -6.95 -20.69 -8.28
CA GLY A 168 -8.13 -21.37 -8.82
C GLY A 168 -8.92 -20.48 -9.76
N LYS A 169 -10.13 -20.90 -10.10
CA LYS A 169 -11.05 -20.12 -10.91
C LYS A 169 -11.49 -18.86 -10.17
N CYS A 170 -11.58 -17.77 -10.91
CA CYS A 170 -12.07 -16.52 -10.38
C CYS A 170 -13.54 -16.62 -9.96
N THR A 171 -13.86 -16.10 -8.77
CA THR A 171 -15.23 -15.98 -8.26
C THR A 171 -15.77 -14.55 -8.37
N VAL A 172 -14.93 -13.60 -8.81
CA VAL A 172 -15.35 -12.22 -9.06
C VAL A 172 -16.13 -12.15 -10.35
N GLU A 173 -17.26 -11.48 -10.33
CA GLU A 173 -18.08 -11.26 -11.53
C GLU A 173 -17.28 -10.52 -12.63
N GLY A 174 -17.43 -10.93 -13.87
CA GLY A 174 -16.77 -10.32 -15.03
C GLY A 174 -15.49 -11.04 -15.49
N TYR A 175 -15.01 -12.04 -14.75
CA TYR A 175 -13.89 -12.87 -15.17
C TYR A 175 -14.02 -14.32 -14.69
N THR A 176 -13.70 -15.28 -15.56
CA THR A 176 -13.83 -16.72 -15.26
C THR A 176 -12.52 -17.50 -15.36
N GLY A 177 -11.43 -16.81 -15.67
CA GLY A 177 -10.10 -17.41 -15.78
C GLY A 177 -9.50 -17.81 -14.43
N THR A 178 -8.28 -18.30 -14.47
CA THR A 178 -7.51 -18.61 -13.27
C THR A 178 -6.95 -17.32 -12.63
N VAL A 179 -7.03 -17.23 -11.32
CA VAL A 179 -6.52 -16.11 -10.51
C VAL A 179 -5.73 -16.61 -9.31
N PHE A 180 -4.83 -15.78 -8.83
CA PHE A 180 -4.16 -15.98 -7.56
C PHE A 180 -4.75 -15.04 -6.51
N GLU A 181 -5.15 -15.59 -5.37
CA GLU A 181 -5.68 -14.85 -4.23
C GLU A 181 -4.62 -14.79 -3.13
N PRO A 182 -4.06 -13.61 -2.83
CA PRO A 182 -3.18 -13.43 -1.68
C PRO A 182 -3.99 -13.43 -0.38
N ASN A 183 -3.28 -13.52 0.75
CA ASN A 183 -3.91 -13.39 2.06
C ASN A 183 -4.64 -12.05 2.21
N ASP A 184 -5.75 -12.05 2.95
CA ASP A 184 -6.57 -10.85 3.18
C ASP A 184 -5.78 -9.68 3.79
N GLU A 185 -4.73 -9.98 4.57
CA GLU A 185 -3.83 -9.00 5.20
C GLU A 185 -3.03 -8.15 4.17
N TYR A 186 -2.89 -8.65 2.92
CA TYR A 186 -2.07 -8.00 1.88
C TYR A 186 -2.84 -7.66 0.61
N LYS A 187 -4.15 -7.84 0.60
CA LYS A 187 -4.99 -7.51 -0.56
C LYS A 187 -4.92 -6.02 -0.90
N GLY A 188 -4.96 -5.16 0.11
CA GLY A 188 -4.80 -3.72 -0.07
C GLY A 188 -3.41 -3.32 -0.56
N ASP A 189 -2.35 -3.94 -0.03
CA ASP A 189 -0.97 -3.74 -0.49
C ASP A 189 -0.85 -3.99 -2.00
N PHE A 190 -1.39 -5.13 -2.47
CA PHE A 190 -1.34 -5.47 -3.89
C PHE A 190 -2.28 -4.60 -4.74
N ALA A 191 -3.42 -4.17 -4.21
CA ALA A 191 -4.28 -3.22 -4.90
C ALA A 191 -3.55 -1.89 -5.15
N ARG A 192 -2.92 -1.32 -4.12
CA ARG A 192 -2.14 -0.08 -4.23
C ARG A 192 -0.89 -0.23 -5.11
N THR A 193 -0.32 -1.43 -5.17
CA THR A 193 0.74 -1.76 -6.13
C THR A 193 0.24 -1.72 -7.57
N TYR A 194 -0.92 -2.30 -7.86
CA TYR A 194 -1.51 -2.28 -9.21
C TYR A 194 -1.93 -0.87 -9.63
N PHE A 195 -2.54 -0.10 -8.72
CA PHE A 195 -2.85 1.31 -8.97
C PHE A 195 -1.58 2.12 -9.29
N TYR A 196 -0.48 1.87 -8.56
CA TYR A 196 0.81 2.49 -8.86
C TYR A 196 1.28 2.10 -10.26
N MET A 197 1.31 0.82 -10.61
CA MET A 197 1.84 0.36 -11.89
C MET A 197 1.08 0.94 -13.08
N VAL A 198 -0.26 0.93 -13.02
CA VAL A 198 -1.08 1.48 -14.13
C VAL A 198 -1.09 3.01 -14.16
N THR A 199 -0.66 3.66 -13.08
CA THR A 199 -0.50 5.13 -13.03
C THR A 199 0.90 5.53 -13.47
N CYS A 200 1.94 4.94 -12.90
CA CYS A 200 3.33 5.26 -13.22
C CYS A 200 3.66 4.99 -14.69
N TYR A 201 3.12 3.93 -15.24
CA TYR A 201 3.38 3.48 -16.62
C TYR A 201 2.17 3.67 -17.53
N GLU A 202 1.37 4.70 -17.28
CA GLU A 202 0.13 5.00 -17.99
C GLU A 202 0.27 4.92 -19.52
N GLU A 203 1.31 5.55 -20.06
CA GLU A 203 1.54 5.62 -21.51
C GLU A 203 1.93 4.26 -22.13
N LYS A 204 2.32 3.29 -21.32
CA LYS A 204 2.72 1.95 -21.78
C LYS A 204 1.55 0.96 -21.85
N LEU A 205 0.43 1.25 -21.19
CA LEU A 205 -0.67 0.31 -21.06
C LEU A 205 -1.27 -0.15 -22.41
N PRO A 206 -1.47 0.72 -23.42
CA PRO A 206 -1.97 0.29 -24.74
C PRO A 206 -0.99 -0.68 -25.44
N ASP A 207 0.31 -0.41 -25.36
CA ASP A 207 1.33 -1.27 -25.95
C ASP A 207 1.40 -2.62 -25.26
N TRP A 208 1.31 -2.64 -23.92
CA TRP A 208 1.30 -3.88 -23.15
C TRP A 208 0.09 -4.75 -23.50
N TYR A 209 -1.08 -4.14 -23.57
CA TYR A 209 -2.31 -4.84 -23.96
C TYR A 209 -2.25 -5.39 -25.39
N ALA A 210 -1.73 -4.61 -26.32
CA ALA A 210 -1.64 -5.01 -27.73
C ALA A 210 -0.66 -6.19 -27.93
N ASN A 211 0.51 -6.16 -27.27
CA ASN A 211 1.62 -7.03 -27.55
C ASN A 211 1.74 -8.26 -26.62
N TYR A 212 1.13 -8.22 -25.43
CA TYR A 212 1.28 -9.29 -24.43
C TYR A 212 -0.07 -9.85 -24.01
N ALA A 213 -0.42 -11.01 -24.51
CA ALA A 213 -1.73 -11.64 -24.29
C ALA A 213 -2.04 -11.87 -22.82
N ASP A 214 -1.01 -12.13 -22.00
CA ASP A 214 -1.15 -12.39 -20.56
C ASP A 214 -1.59 -11.15 -19.76
N SER A 215 -1.43 -9.94 -20.32
CA SER A 215 -1.88 -8.70 -19.69
C SER A 215 -3.39 -8.43 -19.84
N LYS A 216 -4.00 -9.00 -20.89
CA LYS A 216 -5.40 -8.73 -21.29
C LYS A 216 -6.45 -9.08 -20.24
N PRO A 217 -6.28 -10.09 -19.39
CA PRO A 217 -7.21 -10.32 -18.29
C PRO A 217 -7.30 -9.15 -17.29
N THR A 218 -6.23 -8.36 -17.15
CA THR A 218 -6.13 -7.26 -16.18
C THR A 218 -6.25 -5.88 -16.82
N LEU A 219 -5.58 -5.66 -17.96
CA LEU A 219 -5.57 -4.36 -18.63
C LEU A 219 -6.72 -4.24 -19.65
N ASP A 220 -7.21 -3.02 -19.85
CA ASP A 220 -8.27 -2.69 -20.81
C ASP A 220 -7.76 -2.13 -22.15
N GLY A 221 -6.43 -1.92 -22.26
CA GLY A 221 -5.78 -1.37 -23.45
C GLY A 221 -5.89 0.15 -23.59
N GLN A 222 -6.38 0.83 -22.57
CA GLN A 222 -6.46 2.30 -22.54
C GLN A 222 -5.50 2.88 -21.50
N THR A 223 -5.16 4.15 -21.67
CA THR A 223 -4.42 4.88 -20.63
C THR A 223 -5.29 5.14 -19.40
N TYR A 224 -6.63 5.24 -19.60
CA TYR A 224 -7.64 5.41 -18.56
C TYR A 224 -8.93 4.67 -18.96
N PRO A 225 -9.52 3.89 -18.06
CA PRO A 225 -9.11 3.56 -16.68
C PRO A 225 -7.79 2.81 -16.56
N GLY A 226 -7.38 2.02 -17.56
CA GLY A 226 -6.13 1.25 -17.59
C GLY A 226 -6.28 -0.19 -17.07
N LEU A 227 -7.37 -0.48 -16.36
CA LEU A 227 -7.73 -1.78 -15.82
C LEU A 227 -9.10 -2.21 -16.30
N ASN A 228 -9.28 -3.50 -16.57
CA ASN A 228 -10.60 -4.08 -16.81
C ASN A 228 -11.53 -3.82 -15.62
N GLU A 229 -12.81 -3.65 -15.89
CA GLU A 229 -13.83 -3.29 -14.90
C GLU A 229 -13.87 -4.25 -13.70
N TRP A 230 -13.80 -5.56 -13.96
CA TRP A 230 -13.81 -6.58 -12.89
C TRP A 230 -12.63 -6.45 -11.96
N GLN A 231 -11.43 -6.23 -12.55
CA GLN A 231 -10.18 -6.08 -11.80
C GLN A 231 -10.18 -4.78 -10.99
N LEU A 232 -10.59 -3.68 -11.61
CA LEU A 232 -10.66 -2.38 -10.95
C LEU A 232 -11.64 -2.40 -9.77
N LYS A 233 -12.85 -2.89 -9.95
CA LYS A 233 -13.85 -3.00 -8.86
C LYS A 233 -13.34 -3.85 -7.69
N MET A 234 -12.69 -4.96 -7.99
CA MET A 234 -12.12 -5.83 -6.96
C MET A 234 -10.98 -5.15 -6.21
N LEU A 235 -10.03 -4.52 -6.92
CA LEU A 235 -8.90 -3.82 -6.29
C LEU A 235 -9.37 -2.63 -5.45
N MET A 236 -10.37 -1.87 -5.88
CA MET A 236 -11.00 -0.82 -5.08
C MET A 236 -11.60 -1.37 -3.77
N LYS A 237 -12.30 -2.50 -3.85
CA LYS A 237 -12.82 -3.21 -2.67
C LYS A 237 -11.69 -3.65 -1.74
N TRP A 238 -10.60 -4.19 -2.28
CA TRP A 238 -9.46 -4.64 -1.51
C TRP A 238 -8.77 -3.47 -0.78
N ALA A 239 -8.46 -2.39 -1.48
CA ALA A 239 -7.87 -1.19 -0.89
C ALA A 239 -8.70 -0.59 0.25
N LYS A 240 -10.05 -0.63 0.12
CA LYS A 240 -10.97 -0.17 1.15
C LYS A 240 -11.01 -1.09 2.38
N ASN A 241 -10.94 -2.41 2.18
CA ASN A 241 -11.08 -3.39 3.25
C ASN A 241 -9.76 -3.63 4.00
N ASP A 242 -8.64 -3.42 3.33
CA ASP A 242 -7.29 -3.51 3.86
C ASP A 242 -6.60 -2.14 3.71
N PRO A 243 -6.79 -1.24 4.69
CA PRO A 243 -6.26 0.12 4.67
C PRO A 243 -4.73 0.13 4.76
N VAL A 244 -4.13 1.24 4.30
CA VAL A 244 -2.67 1.46 4.38
C VAL A 244 -2.13 1.16 5.77
N SER A 245 -1.15 0.29 5.82
CA SER A 245 -0.46 -0.16 7.03
C SER A 245 0.83 0.62 7.30
N GLU A 246 1.33 0.56 8.53
CA GLU A 246 2.64 1.12 8.87
C GLU A 246 3.78 0.47 8.05
N LYS A 247 3.65 -0.83 7.75
CA LYS A 247 4.55 -1.56 6.84
C LYS A 247 4.65 -0.87 5.49
N GLU A 248 3.52 -0.52 4.87
CA GLU A 248 3.50 0.11 3.55
C GLU A 248 4.09 1.52 3.59
N ILE A 249 3.79 2.31 4.63
CA ILE A 249 4.36 3.65 4.83
C ILE A 249 5.89 3.57 4.94
N ASN A 250 6.38 2.66 5.78
CA ASN A 250 7.82 2.48 5.98
C ASN A 250 8.49 1.99 4.69
N ARG A 251 7.84 1.06 3.97
CA ARG A 251 8.32 0.58 2.68
C ARG A 251 8.38 1.69 1.63
N ASN A 252 7.33 2.50 1.50
CA ASN A 252 7.26 3.62 0.55
C ASN A 252 8.38 4.65 0.82
N ASN A 253 8.65 4.95 2.09
CA ASN A 253 9.76 5.81 2.50
C ASN A 253 11.13 5.19 2.15
N ALA A 254 11.31 3.90 2.38
CA ALA A 254 12.54 3.18 2.04
C ALA A 254 12.78 3.13 0.52
N VAL A 255 11.74 2.86 -0.27
CA VAL A 255 11.80 2.88 -1.74
C VAL A 255 12.16 4.28 -2.24
N TYR A 256 11.55 5.34 -1.70
CA TYR A 256 11.94 6.72 -2.03
C TYR A 256 13.41 7.00 -1.75
N GLY A 257 13.95 6.47 -0.66
CA GLY A 257 15.38 6.58 -0.35
C GLY A 257 16.30 5.97 -1.45
N ILE A 258 15.80 4.96 -2.16
CA ILE A 258 16.55 4.20 -3.18
C ILE A 258 16.32 4.77 -4.58
N GLN A 259 15.07 4.83 -5.04
CA GLN A 259 14.73 5.15 -6.43
C GLN A 259 14.04 6.52 -6.64
N LYS A 260 13.93 7.32 -5.57
CA LYS A 260 13.45 8.72 -5.59
C LYS A 260 12.03 8.93 -6.14
N ASN A 261 11.20 7.91 -6.08
CA ASN A 261 9.78 8.05 -6.33
C ASN A 261 8.95 7.37 -5.24
N ARG A 262 7.68 7.70 -5.19
CA ARG A 262 6.75 7.27 -4.15
C ARG A 262 5.50 6.66 -4.77
N ASN A 263 4.85 5.77 -4.02
CA ASN A 263 3.51 5.31 -4.36
C ASN A 263 2.46 6.27 -3.76
N PRO A 264 1.73 7.05 -4.59
CA PRO A 264 0.76 8.04 -4.12
C PRO A 264 -0.43 7.40 -3.40
N PHE A 265 -0.78 6.16 -3.71
CA PHE A 265 -1.90 5.44 -3.09
C PHE A 265 -1.59 4.98 -1.65
N ILE A 266 -0.31 4.99 -1.26
CA ILE A 266 0.13 4.81 0.12
C ILE A 266 0.17 6.15 0.86
N ASP A 267 0.66 7.20 0.20
CA ASP A 267 0.75 8.53 0.81
C ASP A 267 -0.62 9.17 1.02
N TYR A 268 -1.56 8.94 0.10
CA TYR A 268 -2.93 9.45 0.13
C TYR A 268 -3.94 8.28 0.13
N PRO A 269 -4.20 7.61 1.26
CA PRO A 269 -5.15 6.52 1.34
C PRO A 269 -6.54 6.95 0.85
N GLY A 270 -7.12 6.23 -0.11
CA GLY A 270 -8.38 6.59 -0.77
C GLY A 270 -8.23 7.48 -2.00
N LEU A 271 -7.00 7.75 -2.46
CA LEU A 271 -6.73 8.51 -3.69
C LEU A 271 -7.35 7.83 -4.92
N GLU A 272 -7.45 6.52 -4.94
CA GLU A 272 -8.10 5.74 -5.98
C GLU A 272 -9.56 6.16 -6.22
N GLU A 273 -10.25 6.63 -5.17
CA GLU A 273 -11.62 7.15 -5.30
C GLU A 273 -11.68 8.45 -6.13
N TYR A 274 -10.64 9.28 -6.08
CA TYR A 274 -10.53 10.52 -6.87
C TYR A 274 -10.14 10.25 -8.32
N ILE A 275 -9.59 9.08 -8.62
CA ILE A 275 -9.19 8.70 -9.97
C ILE A 275 -10.29 7.88 -10.64
N TRP A 276 -10.79 6.82 -9.99
CA TRP A 276 -11.69 5.83 -10.60
C TRP A 276 -13.03 5.67 -9.88
N GLY A 277 -13.13 6.08 -8.62
CA GLY A 277 -14.29 5.83 -7.77
C GLY A 277 -15.31 6.96 -7.73
N ASP A 278 -16.04 7.03 -6.64
CA ASP A 278 -17.15 7.96 -6.43
C ASP A 278 -16.72 9.43 -6.39
N LYS A 279 -15.45 9.71 -6.17
CA LYS A 279 -14.87 11.07 -6.12
C LYS A 279 -14.15 11.47 -7.42
N LYS A 280 -14.26 10.71 -8.51
CA LYS A 280 -13.54 10.98 -9.77
C LYS A 280 -13.83 12.35 -10.40
N ASP A 281 -14.95 12.97 -10.04
CA ASP A 281 -15.34 14.30 -10.48
C ASP A 281 -15.01 15.41 -9.46
N VAL A 282 -14.44 15.02 -8.30
CA VAL A 282 -13.99 15.93 -7.24
C VAL A 282 -12.50 16.25 -7.45
N ALA A 283 -12.14 17.53 -7.40
CA ALA A 283 -10.74 17.92 -7.50
C ALA A 283 -9.94 17.41 -6.30
N PHE A 284 -8.78 16.82 -6.58
CA PHE A 284 -7.80 16.44 -5.55
C PHE A 284 -7.22 17.72 -4.95
N SER A 285 -7.13 17.77 -3.63
CA SER A 285 -6.49 18.88 -2.94
C SER A 285 -5.27 18.40 -2.19
N TYR A 286 -4.12 18.83 -2.66
CA TYR A 286 -2.82 18.50 -2.07
C TYR A 286 -2.74 18.93 -0.60
N ASP A 287 -3.12 20.17 -0.29
CA ASP A 287 -3.00 20.73 1.06
C ASP A 287 -4.11 20.26 2.01
N ASN A 288 -5.35 20.12 1.50
CA ASN A 288 -6.50 19.75 2.34
C ASN A 288 -6.64 18.24 2.53
N TYR A 289 -6.01 17.41 1.70
CA TYR A 289 -6.06 15.96 1.86
C TYR A 289 -5.41 15.50 3.17
N ALA A 290 -4.35 16.15 3.60
CA ALA A 290 -3.64 15.85 4.85
C ALA A 290 -4.53 16.03 6.11
N THR A 291 -5.47 16.97 6.09
CA THR A 291 -6.46 17.16 7.16
C THR A 291 -7.54 16.08 7.15
N SER A 292 -7.91 15.59 5.97
CA SER A 292 -8.89 14.50 5.83
C SER A 292 -8.34 13.15 6.29
N ILE A 293 -7.04 12.91 6.18
CA ILE A 293 -6.39 11.68 6.66
C ILE A 293 -6.38 11.63 8.19
N GLN A 294 -6.12 12.74 8.86
CA GLN A 294 -6.27 12.81 10.33
C GLN A 294 -7.71 12.55 10.75
N ASP A 295 -8.69 13.02 9.98
CA ASP A 295 -10.11 12.77 10.25
C ASP A 295 -10.50 11.32 9.93
N ILE A 296 -9.91 10.68 8.89
CA ILE A 296 -10.11 9.26 8.57
C ILE A 296 -9.41 8.38 9.61
N MET A 297 -8.19 8.70 10.04
CA MET A 297 -7.50 7.99 11.12
C MET A 297 -8.22 8.18 12.46
N THR A 298 -8.70 9.39 12.79
CA THR A 298 -9.52 9.65 13.97
C THR A 298 -10.91 9.04 13.85
N SER A 299 -11.53 9.00 12.67
CA SER A 299 -12.82 8.33 12.46
C SER A 299 -12.67 6.80 12.40
N GLY A 300 -11.55 6.28 11.90
CA GLY A 300 -11.17 4.85 12.02
C GLY A 300 -10.89 4.44 13.47
N LEU A 301 -10.24 5.31 14.24
CA LEU A 301 -10.08 5.15 15.68
C LEU A 301 -11.42 5.32 16.44
N GLN A 302 -12.35 6.13 15.94
CA GLN A 302 -13.70 6.27 16.52
C GLN A 302 -14.64 5.13 16.10
N LYS A 303 -14.45 4.47 14.97
CA LYS A 303 -15.17 3.21 14.63
C LYS A 303 -14.74 2.01 15.47
N GLY A 304 -13.62 2.11 16.15
CA GLY A 304 -13.28 1.25 17.28
C GLY A 304 -13.84 1.80 18.59
N LYS A 305 -15.12 2.24 18.65
CA LYS A 305 -15.75 2.57 19.95
C LYS A 305 -15.48 1.41 20.90
N GLN A 306 -14.57 1.66 21.84
CA GLN A 306 -14.33 0.74 22.92
C GLN A 306 -15.67 0.61 23.66
N GLU A 307 -16.29 -0.54 23.54
CA GLU A 307 -17.51 -0.82 24.30
C GLU A 307 -17.14 -0.91 25.76
N ILE A 308 -17.61 0.04 26.54
CA ILE A 308 -17.40 0.13 27.99
C ILE A 308 -18.69 -0.34 28.65
N TYR A 309 -18.59 -1.35 29.48
CA TYR A 309 -19.72 -1.86 30.24
C TYR A 309 -19.56 -1.55 31.72
N GLY A 310 -20.66 -1.21 32.38
CA GLY A 310 -20.72 -1.21 33.84
C GLY A 310 -20.64 -2.60 34.43
N THR A 311 -20.51 -2.73 35.74
CA THR A 311 -20.57 -4.02 36.47
C THR A 311 -21.94 -4.67 36.38
N ASP A 312 -22.97 -3.90 35.99
CA ASP A 312 -24.33 -4.33 35.69
C ASP A 312 -24.53 -4.86 34.27
N GLY A 313 -23.44 -4.95 33.48
CA GLY A 313 -23.46 -5.41 32.09
C GLY A 313 -24.04 -4.40 31.08
N GLN A 314 -24.40 -3.19 31.51
CA GLN A 314 -24.95 -2.17 30.61
C GLN A 314 -23.84 -1.40 29.87
N LEU A 315 -24.06 -1.13 28.57
CA LEU A 315 -23.16 -0.33 27.75
C LEU A 315 -23.13 1.14 28.24
N ARG A 316 -21.94 1.68 28.44
CA ARG A 316 -21.71 3.05 28.91
C ARG A 316 -21.02 3.88 27.81
N ARG A 317 -21.33 5.18 27.77
CA ARG A 317 -20.67 6.12 26.85
C ARG A 317 -19.29 6.56 27.34
N THR A 318 -19.04 6.50 28.64
CA THR A 318 -17.78 6.90 29.30
C THR A 318 -17.50 6.00 30.49
N TYR A 319 -16.22 5.94 30.91
CA TYR A 319 -15.84 5.26 32.14
C TYR A 319 -16.48 5.94 33.36
N GLN A 320 -17.16 5.15 34.15
CA GLN A 320 -17.72 5.57 35.43
C GLN A 320 -16.66 5.42 36.53
N ARG A 321 -16.79 6.21 37.64
CA ARG A 321 -15.94 6.01 38.83
C ARG A 321 -16.12 4.57 39.35
N GLY A 322 -15.03 3.88 39.60
CA GLY A 322 -15.02 2.49 40.01
C GLY A 322 -14.65 1.51 38.86
N LEU A 323 -15.13 0.29 38.97
CA LEU A 323 -14.80 -0.79 38.02
C LEU A 323 -15.64 -0.69 36.76
N ASN A 324 -14.97 -0.71 35.62
CA ASN A 324 -15.57 -0.78 34.27
C ASN A 324 -15.00 -2.00 33.54
N ILE A 325 -15.77 -2.57 32.61
CA ILE A 325 -15.37 -3.67 31.76
C ILE A 325 -15.23 -3.13 30.32
N GLN A 326 -14.05 -3.23 29.77
CA GLN A 326 -13.76 -2.81 28.39
C GLN A 326 -13.66 -4.04 27.49
N LYS A 327 -14.48 -4.11 26.46
CA LYS A 327 -14.35 -5.15 25.41
C LYS A 327 -13.26 -4.76 24.43
N GLN A 328 -12.28 -5.64 24.24
CA GLN A 328 -11.20 -5.46 23.27
C GLN A 328 -11.61 -5.98 21.88
N LYS A 329 -10.95 -5.50 20.83
CA LYS A 329 -11.17 -5.99 19.44
C LYS A 329 -10.98 -7.50 19.30
N SER A 330 -10.15 -8.11 20.15
CA SER A 330 -9.95 -9.57 20.24
C SER A 330 -11.11 -10.35 20.87
N GLY A 331 -12.21 -9.70 21.24
CA GLY A 331 -13.32 -10.29 21.98
C GLY A 331 -13.05 -10.48 23.49
N ARG A 332 -11.81 -10.22 23.96
CA ARG A 332 -11.46 -10.32 25.39
C ARG A 332 -11.96 -9.11 26.17
N ALA A 333 -12.34 -9.33 27.40
CA ALA A 333 -12.72 -8.26 28.33
C ALA A 333 -11.51 -7.82 29.17
N ARG A 334 -11.34 -6.51 29.36
CA ARG A 334 -10.35 -5.90 30.26
C ARG A 334 -11.06 -5.15 31.38
N LYS A 335 -10.64 -5.36 32.62
CA LYS A 335 -11.12 -4.57 33.77
C LYS A 335 -10.34 -3.24 33.82
N VAL A 336 -11.06 -2.12 33.94
CA VAL A 336 -10.51 -0.77 34.05
C VAL A 336 -11.10 -0.11 35.28
N ILE A 337 -10.26 0.37 36.20
CA ILE A 337 -10.69 1.10 37.38
C ILE A 337 -10.43 2.58 37.14
N LYS A 338 -11.50 3.39 37.15
CA LYS A 338 -11.40 4.83 37.12
C LYS A 338 -11.47 5.35 38.57
N ARG A 339 -10.41 5.97 39.03
CA ARG A 339 -10.33 6.66 40.32
C ARG A 339 -11.03 8.00 40.30
#